data_aafa9a3058f60a0001a9c797f8436541
#
_entry.id   aafa9a3058f60a0001a9c797f8436541
#
_cell.length_a   1.000
_cell.length_b   1.000
_cell.length_c   1.000
_cell.angle_alpha   90.00
_cell.angle_beta   90.00
_cell.angle_gamma   90.00
#
_symmetry.space_group_name_H-M   'P 1'
#
loop_
_entity.id
_entity.type
_entity.pdbx_description
1 polymer ?
#
loop_
_entity_poly.entity_id
_entity_poly.type
_entity_poly.pdbx_seq_one_letter_code
_entity_poly.pdbx_strand_id
1 'polypeptide(L)'
;MSSISFMPLNLRFQTMGMKKTGLLILVCLSIIITYSQTVAKANSLQRPKLVIGIVVDQMRWDYLYRYYDRYGDGGFKRLINDGFSCENTMISHLPSFTAVGHATIYTGSVPAIDGIAGNDWTEQLTGKVTYCTADSTVQPLGNPNAIDGHMSPRNLLVSTITDELRLATNFQSKVVGVSLKDRASILPAGHTANAAFWLDDETGHFITSTYYMKQIPGWVVKFNDKNRIAQFIEKGWNTLYPIDTYKESDPDNVAYEGAYPGEKNPSFPHDLKTAYSKSKYSFRATPFGNTLTLEFAKEALDAYQLGRGVATDFLTINVASTDYVGHQFGPNSIEEEDVFLRLDKDLSDFFQMLDSKIGKGQYLVFLTADHGVAHNIDFMKAHELPADFWFNSPTTDSLNKMLLAKFHVASLVRSTMNYQVNFDLNKIAAENLNFDMIKNATVDYLMRQPGVSFAANMDFIGRYPIPKRLQEMMINGYYFKRSGQVQIVLNPGWFDAYSRTGTTHGTWNPYDTHIPLLWYGWNIKPGKLNREVYMTDISPTLAALLHIQMPNGSIGHVIEEVMK
;
A
#
# COMPACT_ATOMS: atom_id res chain seq x y z
N MET A 1 87.62 63.35 -19.93
CA MET A 1 86.73 62.40 -20.55
C MET A 1 87.00 61.08 -19.91
N SER A 2 86.19 60.74 -18.92
CA SER A 2 86.39 59.61 -18.01
C SER A 2 85.52 58.43 -18.47
N SER A 3 86.13 57.33 -18.71
CA SER A 3 85.50 56.03 -19.00
C SER A 3 85.18 55.26 -17.71
N ILE A 4 83.92 54.97 -17.49
CA ILE A 4 83.43 54.14 -16.35
C ILE A 4 83.38 52.67 -16.83
N SER A 5 84.17 51.80 -16.19
CA SER A 5 84.15 50.34 -16.39
C SER A 5 83.07 49.70 -15.58
N PHE A 6 82.20 48.90 -16.22
CA PHE A 6 81.19 48.07 -15.57
C PHE A 6 81.74 46.66 -15.24
N MET A 7 81.68 46.26 -14.02
CA MET A 7 82.02 44.91 -13.49
C MET A 7 80.79 44.02 -13.54
N PRO A 8 80.77 42.79 -13.99
CA PRO A 8 79.58 41.95 -14.00
C PRO A 8 79.43 41.27 -12.62
N LEU A 9 78.23 41.39 -12.04
CA LEU A 9 77.86 40.74 -10.82
C LEU A 9 77.40 39.30 -11.12
N ASN A 10 78.17 38.31 -10.70
CA ASN A 10 77.82 36.89 -10.83
C ASN A 10 76.84 36.49 -9.68
N LEU A 11 75.56 36.45 -9.96
CA LEU A 11 74.55 35.84 -9.08
C LEU A 11 74.50 34.33 -9.28
N ARG A 12 75.16 33.56 -8.38
CA ARG A 12 74.93 32.16 -8.22
C ARG A 12 73.60 31.93 -7.49
N PHE A 13 72.55 31.62 -8.19
CA PHE A 13 71.34 31.10 -7.59
C PHE A 13 71.57 29.70 -7.05
N GLN A 14 71.40 29.51 -5.71
CA GLN A 14 71.39 28.22 -5.07
C GLN A 14 70.12 27.45 -5.44
N THR A 15 70.22 26.51 -6.35
CA THR A 15 69.11 25.66 -6.84
C THR A 15 68.65 24.58 -5.81
N MET A 16 69.19 24.59 -4.59
CA MET A 16 68.87 23.62 -3.53
C MET A 16 67.62 24.00 -2.69
N GLY A 17 67.15 25.24 -2.70
CA GLY A 17 65.98 25.66 -1.95
C GLY A 17 64.64 25.34 -2.66
N MET A 18 64.59 25.46 -3.98
CA MET A 18 63.34 25.29 -4.74
C MET A 18 62.75 23.88 -4.73
N LYS A 19 63.56 22.82 -4.66
CA LYS A 19 63.08 21.43 -4.59
C LYS A 19 62.45 21.10 -3.22
N LYS A 20 62.98 21.65 -2.12
CA LYS A 20 62.40 21.45 -0.78
C LYS A 20 61.16 22.26 -0.55
N THR A 21 61.05 23.48 -1.08
CA THR A 21 59.85 24.35 -1.01
C THR A 21 58.73 23.80 -1.89
N GLY A 22 59.02 23.29 -3.08
CA GLY A 22 58.06 22.63 -3.96
C GLY A 22 57.45 21.36 -3.32
N LEU A 23 58.29 20.54 -2.66
CA LEU A 23 57.82 19.33 -1.97
C LEU A 23 56.93 19.69 -0.76
N LEU A 24 57.27 20.73 0.00
CA LEU A 24 56.46 21.18 1.13
C LEU A 24 55.08 21.71 0.69
N ILE A 25 55.01 22.46 -0.42
CA ILE A 25 53.76 22.94 -1.00
C ILE A 25 52.92 21.78 -1.49
N LEU A 26 53.50 20.74 -2.11
CA LEU A 26 52.77 19.56 -2.57
C LEU A 26 52.20 18.75 -1.42
N VAL A 27 52.96 18.59 -0.33
CA VAL A 27 52.52 17.92 0.90
C VAL A 27 51.41 18.71 1.59
N CYS A 28 51.54 20.03 1.68
CA CYS A 28 50.47 20.88 2.25
C CYS A 28 49.18 20.84 1.38
N LEU A 29 49.31 20.89 0.05
CA LEU A 29 48.18 20.74 -0.86
C LEU A 29 47.52 19.36 -0.75
N SER A 30 48.27 18.28 -0.62
CA SER A 30 47.73 16.94 -0.42
C SER A 30 47.03 16.80 0.93
N ILE A 31 47.56 17.40 2.01
CA ILE A 31 46.91 17.43 3.33
C ILE A 31 45.63 18.25 3.29
N ILE A 32 45.62 19.41 2.62
CA ILE A 32 44.43 20.25 2.47
C ILE A 32 43.34 19.54 1.65
N ILE A 33 43.72 18.84 0.56
CA ILE A 33 42.79 18.07 -0.27
C ILE A 33 42.24 16.88 0.53
N THR A 34 43.08 16.15 1.26
CA THR A 34 42.63 15.03 2.11
C THR A 34 41.74 15.51 3.27
N TYR A 35 42.10 16.62 3.92
CA TYR A 35 41.28 17.21 4.98
C TYR A 35 39.96 17.74 4.46
N SER A 36 39.95 18.41 3.29
CA SER A 36 38.75 18.88 2.60
C SER A 36 37.81 17.73 2.20
N GLN A 37 38.39 16.62 1.69
CA GLN A 37 37.60 15.42 1.37
C GLN A 37 37.06 14.72 2.61
N THR A 38 37.81 14.71 3.73
CA THR A 38 37.36 14.12 5.01
C THR A 38 36.28 14.97 5.67
N VAL A 39 36.42 16.29 5.63
CA VAL A 39 35.41 17.23 6.16
C VAL A 39 34.14 17.22 5.28
N ALA A 40 34.28 17.16 3.96
CA ALA A 40 33.15 17.01 3.05
C ALA A 40 32.39 15.67 3.26
N LYS A 41 33.10 14.60 3.58
CA LYS A 41 32.50 13.29 3.90
C LYS A 41 31.83 13.28 5.29
N ALA A 42 32.38 14.02 6.26
CA ALA A 42 31.81 14.13 7.61
C ALA A 42 30.55 15.01 7.67
N ASN A 43 30.34 15.90 6.69
CA ASN A 43 29.19 16.79 6.60
C ASN A 43 28.14 16.34 5.58
N SER A 44 28.30 15.22 4.91
CA SER A 44 27.26 14.69 4.03
C SER A 44 26.16 14.06 4.87
N LEU A 45 24.92 14.51 4.65
CA LEU A 45 23.72 13.86 5.22
C LEU A 45 23.77 12.37 4.89
N GLN A 46 23.86 11.55 5.93
CA GLN A 46 23.82 10.10 5.76
C GLN A 46 22.36 9.68 5.51
N ARG A 47 22.15 8.89 4.49
CA ARG A 47 20.87 8.29 4.11
C ARG A 47 21.08 6.82 3.76
N PRO A 48 20.03 5.97 3.86
CA PRO A 48 20.12 4.60 3.38
C PRO A 48 20.36 4.61 1.86
N LYS A 49 20.97 3.56 1.33
CA LYS A 49 21.09 3.37 -0.12
C LYS A 49 19.74 3.09 -0.78
N LEU A 50 18.86 2.41 -0.05
CA LEU A 50 17.57 1.96 -0.53
C LEU A 50 16.53 2.02 0.60
N VAL A 51 15.34 2.51 0.30
CA VAL A 51 14.14 2.36 1.13
C VAL A 51 13.24 1.31 0.49
N ILE A 52 12.72 0.40 1.29
CA ILE A 52 11.76 -0.61 0.84
C ILE A 52 10.49 -0.47 1.69
N GLY A 53 9.37 -0.17 1.04
CA GLY A 53 8.05 -0.23 1.65
C GLY A 53 7.39 -1.55 1.26
N ILE A 54 7.08 -2.39 2.25
CA ILE A 54 6.34 -3.64 2.07
C ILE A 54 4.96 -3.46 2.68
N VAL A 55 3.93 -3.51 1.84
CA VAL A 55 2.53 -3.53 2.29
C VAL A 55 2.01 -4.94 2.12
N VAL A 56 1.67 -5.59 3.22
CA VAL A 56 1.01 -6.91 3.24
C VAL A 56 -0.49 -6.66 3.25
N ASP A 57 -1.11 -6.86 2.10
CA ASP A 57 -2.53 -6.54 1.85
C ASP A 57 -3.43 -7.33 2.82
N GLN A 58 -4.36 -6.67 3.47
CA GLN A 58 -5.32 -7.25 4.41
C GLN A 58 -4.71 -7.85 5.70
N MET A 59 -3.46 -7.49 6.04
CA MET A 59 -2.82 -8.06 7.21
C MET A 59 -3.32 -7.43 8.51
N ARG A 60 -3.97 -8.23 9.34
CA ARG A 60 -4.30 -7.86 10.72
C ARG A 60 -3.03 -7.82 11.58
N TRP A 61 -3.01 -6.90 12.56
CA TRP A 61 -1.90 -6.82 13.51
C TRP A 61 -1.67 -8.12 14.28
N ASP A 62 -2.74 -8.82 14.68
CA ASP A 62 -2.66 -10.04 15.48
C ASP A 62 -2.01 -11.22 14.75
N TYR A 63 -1.90 -11.21 13.42
CA TYR A 63 -1.18 -12.26 12.67
C TYR A 63 0.33 -12.30 12.97
N LEU A 64 0.93 -11.18 13.39
CA LEU A 64 2.32 -11.16 13.86
C LEU A 64 2.54 -12.08 15.06
N TYR A 65 1.55 -12.20 15.93
CA TYR A 65 1.63 -12.94 17.18
C TYR A 65 0.90 -14.28 17.14
N ARG A 66 -0.22 -14.36 16.40
CA ARG A 66 -0.99 -15.57 16.22
C ARG A 66 -0.16 -16.70 15.62
N TYR A 67 0.68 -16.39 14.64
CA TYR A 67 1.54 -17.37 13.98
C TYR A 67 3.01 -17.28 14.41
N TYR A 68 3.32 -16.53 15.50
CA TYR A 68 4.68 -16.22 15.90
C TYR A 68 5.56 -17.46 16.05
N ASP A 69 5.08 -18.49 16.75
CA ASP A 69 5.87 -19.70 17.03
C ASP A 69 6.19 -20.51 15.76
N ARG A 70 5.45 -20.29 14.69
CA ARG A 70 5.62 -20.97 13.40
C ARG A 70 6.48 -20.22 12.40
N TYR A 71 6.70 -18.92 12.60
CA TYR A 71 7.59 -18.13 11.74
C TYR A 71 9.06 -18.54 11.95
N GLY A 72 9.85 -18.47 10.86
CA GLY A 72 11.30 -18.58 10.91
C GLY A 72 11.98 -17.29 11.39
N ASP A 73 13.28 -17.38 11.71
CA ASP A 73 14.03 -16.23 12.25
C ASP A 73 14.34 -15.14 11.19
N GLY A 74 14.19 -15.45 9.89
CA GLY A 74 14.63 -14.56 8.81
C GLY A 74 13.57 -13.63 8.25
N GLY A 75 12.27 -13.90 8.48
CA GLY A 75 11.13 -13.17 7.97
C GLY A 75 10.52 -12.22 8.99
N PHE A 76 9.27 -12.48 9.42
CA PHE A 76 8.56 -11.62 10.37
C PHE A 76 9.28 -11.52 11.72
N LYS A 77 9.83 -12.63 12.25
CA LYS A 77 10.58 -12.57 13.52
C LYS A 77 11.80 -11.66 13.45
N ARG A 78 12.48 -11.61 12.31
CA ARG A 78 13.59 -10.67 12.09
C ARG A 78 13.14 -9.22 12.27
N LEU A 79 11.99 -8.86 11.68
CA LEU A 79 11.46 -7.51 11.79
C LEU A 79 10.98 -7.18 13.21
N ILE A 80 10.36 -8.15 13.89
CA ILE A 80 9.83 -7.98 15.25
C ILE A 80 10.97 -7.87 16.28
N ASN A 81 12.00 -8.71 16.17
CA ASN A 81 13.04 -8.86 17.20
C ASN A 81 14.22 -7.92 16.97
N ASP A 82 14.65 -7.74 15.72
CA ASP A 82 15.79 -6.89 15.34
C ASP A 82 15.38 -5.50 14.85
N GLY A 83 14.08 -5.23 14.71
CA GLY A 83 13.52 -3.98 14.25
C GLY A 83 12.78 -3.22 15.36
N PHE A 84 12.03 -2.20 14.99
CA PHE A 84 11.17 -1.40 15.87
C PHE A 84 9.71 -1.64 15.52
N SER A 85 8.91 -2.11 16.49
CA SER A 85 7.50 -2.44 16.32
C SER A 85 6.58 -1.38 16.93
N CYS A 86 5.65 -0.83 16.14
CA CYS A 86 4.55 0.00 16.61
C CYS A 86 3.33 -0.90 16.83
N GLU A 87 3.07 -1.23 18.09
CA GLU A 87 2.08 -2.27 18.46
C GLU A 87 0.63 -1.80 18.32
N ASN A 88 0.39 -0.51 18.18
CA ASN A 88 -0.95 0.06 18.14
C ASN A 88 -1.07 1.08 16.99
N THR A 89 -0.91 0.57 15.76
CA THR A 89 -1.03 1.39 14.55
C THR A 89 -2.44 1.29 13.99
N MET A 90 -3.11 2.45 13.84
CA MET A 90 -4.52 2.52 13.48
C MET A 90 -4.75 3.26 12.17
N ILE A 91 -5.80 2.86 11.44
CA ILE A 91 -6.34 3.63 10.32
C ILE A 91 -7.27 4.72 10.86
N SER A 92 -7.14 5.93 10.34
CA SER A 92 -7.87 7.12 10.82
C SER A 92 -8.96 7.61 9.87
N HIS A 93 -9.36 6.80 8.87
CA HIS A 93 -10.35 7.16 7.84
C HIS A 93 -11.32 6.01 7.54
N LEU A 94 -12.41 6.33 6.82
CA LEU A 94 -13.32 5.41 6.15
C LEU A 94 -13.39 5.75 4.66
N PRO A 95 -13.58 4.74 3.77
CA PRO A 95 -13.54 3.29 4.05
C PRO A 95 -12.11 2.78 4.20
N SER A 96 -11.93 1.61 4.84
CA SER A 96 -10.64 0.91 4.92
C SER A 96 -10.47 -0.04 3.74
N PHE A 97 -10.16 0.52 2.57
CA PHE A 97 -9.99 -0.19 1.29
C PHE A 97 -8.57 -0.06 0.75
N THR A 98 -8.17 -1.00 -0.12
CA THR A 98 -6.81 -1.11 -0.68
C THR A 98 -6.28 0.22 -1.23
N ALA A 99 -7.01 0.88 -2.16
CA ALA A 99 -6.52 2.12 -2.76
C ALA A 99 -6.34 3.23 -1.73
N VAL A 100 -7.28 3.35 -0.79
CA VAL A 100 -7.27 4.36 0.28
C VAL A 100 -6.09 4.14 1.21
N GLY A 101 -5.90 2.90 1.69
CA GLY A 101 -4.77 2.54 2.57
C GLY A 101 -3.42 2.80 1.91
N HIS A 102 -3.23 2.35 0.67
CA HIS A 102 -1.98 2.59 -0.07
C HIS A 102 -1.71 4.08 -0.29
N ALA A 103 -2.73 4.87 -0.66
CA ALA A 103 -2.59 6.32 -0.77
C ALA A 103 -2.18 6.93 0.57
N THR A 104 -2.87 6.59 1.66
CA THR A 104 -2.60 7.12 3.01
C THR A 104 -1.17 6.80 3.50
N ILE A 105 -0.70 5.55 3.32
CA ILE A 105 0.65 5.11 3.72
C ILE A 105 1.72 6.00 3.08
N TYR A 106 1.61 6.26 1.78
CA TYR A 106 2.67 6.92 1.01
C TYR A 106 2.51 8.44 0.90
N THR A 107 1.35 8.99 1.25
CA THR A 107 1.13 10.44 1.28
C THR A 107 1.15 11.04 2.69
N GLY A 108 0.91 10.22 3.72
CA GLY A 108 0.62 10.73 5.07
C GLY A 108 -0.68 11.52 5.13
N SER A 109 -1.55 11.40 4.12
CA SER A 109 -2.80 12.13 3.94
C SER A 109 -4.01 11.23 4.20
N VAL A 110 -5.18 11.74 3.93
CA VAL A 110 -6.47 11.04 4.04
C VAL A 110 -7.34 11.33 2.82
N PRO A 111 -8.35 10.50 2.51
CA PRO A 111 -9.23 10.69 1.36
C PRO A 111 -9.77 12.10 1.17
N ALA A 112 -10.14 12.77 2.25
CA ALA A 112 -10.64 14.15 2.24
C ALA A 112 -9.68 15.15 1.56
N ILE A 113 -8.39 14.83 1.50
CA ILE A 113 -7.31 15.68 0.97
C ILE A 113 -6.70 15.06 -0.29
N ASP A 114 -6.31 13.77 -0.23
CA ASP A 114 -5.64 13.11 -1.36
C ASP A 114 -6.58 12.70 -2.49
N GLY A 115 -7.89 12.69 -2.22
CA GLY A 115 -8.95 12.44 -3.20
C GLY A 115 -9.20 10.97 -3.53
N ILE A 116 -8.49 10.02 -2.95
CA ILE A 116 -8.72 8.58 -3.16
C ILE A 116 -9.83 8.10 -2.20
N ALA A 117 -11.09 8.28 -2.63
CA ALA A 117 -12.26 8.04 -1.79
C ALA A 117 -12.70 6.56 -1.69
N GLY A 118 -12.04 5.66 -2.42
CA GLY A 118 -12.35 4.23 -2.48
C GLY A 118 -11.51 3.56 -3.56
N ASN A 119 -11.74 2.25 -3.80
CA ASN A 119 -11.22 1.60 -5.01
C ASN A 119 -11.94 2.15 -6.26
N ASP A 120 -13.24 2.35 -6.10
CA ASP A 120 -14.13 3.03 -7.05
C ASP A 120 -14.94 4.10 -6.30
N TRP A 121 -15.38 5.11 -7.01
CA TRP A 121 -16.29 6.12 -6.48
C TRP A 121 -17.22 6.68 -7.57
N THR A 122 -18.28 7.32 -7.13
CA THR A 122 -19.16 8.07 -8.03
C THR A 122 -18.69 9.53 -8.09
N GLU A 123 -18.30 10.02 -9.26
CA GLU A 123 -18.07 11.45 -9.48
C GLU A 123 -19.39 12.20 -9.30
N GLN A 124 -19.49 13.02 -8.28
CA GLN A 124 -20.76 13.60 -7.84
C GLN A 124 -21.41 14.52 -8.90
N LEU A 125 -20.59 15.23 -9.68
CA LEU A 125 -21.10 16.12 -10.74
C LEU A 125 -21.63 15.36 -11.96
N THR A 126 -20.98 14.29 -12.37
CA THR A 126 -21.31 13.56 -13.59
C THR A 126 -22.12 12.30 -13.35
N GLY A 127 -22.05 11.75 -12.14
CA GLY A 127 -22.60 10.45 -11.78
C GLY A 127 -21.87 9.25 -12.37
N LYS A 128 -20.71 9.47 -12.99
CA LYS A 128 -19.87 8.40 -13.54
C LYS A 128 -19.15 7.66 -12.43
N VAL A 129 -19.16 6.33 -12.47
CA VAL A 129 -18.28 5.51 -11.63
C VAL A 129 -16.88 5.59 -12.20
N THR A 130 -15.92 5.88 -11.33
CA THR A 130 -14.50 6.05 -11.69
C THR A 130 -13.66 5.15 -10.80
N TYR A 131 -12.80 4.34 -11.41
CA TYR A 131 -11.82 3.53 -10.72
C TYR A 131 -10.60 4.39 -10.33
N CYS A 132 -9.99 4.12 -9.17
CA CYS A 132 -9.02 5.00 -8.53
C CYS A 132 -7.76 5.32 -9.35
N THR A 133 -7.31 4.41 -10.21
CA THR A 133 -6.15 4.60 -11.09
C THR A 133 -6.52 4.75 -12.56
N ALA A 134 -7.81 4.74 -12.92
CA ALA A 134 -8.24 4.84 -14.31
C ALA A 134 -7.77 6.14 -14.98
N ASP A 135 -7.15 6.00 -16.14
CA ASP A 135 -6.68 7.10 -16.98
C ASP A 135 -6.79 6.74 -18.47
N SER A 136 -7.81 7.25 -19.13
CA SER A 136 -8.04 7.02 -20.56
C SER A 136 -7.02 7.68 -21.49
N THR A 137 -6.11 8.50 -20.97
CA THR A 137 -5.07 9.19 -21.77
C THR A 137 -3.82 8.35 -21.95
N VAL A 138 -3.68 7.24 -21.21
CA VAL A 138 -2.53 6.33 -21.29
C VAL A 138 -2.92 5.01 -21.95
N GLN A 139 -1.93 4.28 -22.45
CA GLN A 139 -2.11 3.00 -23.12
C GLN A 139 -1.40 1.89 -22.35
N PRO A 140 -1.91 0.65 -22.37
CA PRO A 140 -1.24 -0.51 -21.79
C PRO A 140 0.06 -0.85 -22.52
N LEU A 141 1.06 -1.32 -21.75
CA LEU A 141 2.31 -1.83 -22.27
C LEU A 141 2.58 -3.22 -21.70
N GLY A 142 2.83 -4.17 -22.56
CA GLY A 142 3.02 -5.60 -22.25
C GLY A 142 1.88 -6.47 -22.76
N ASN A 143 0.64 -5.99 -22.69
CA ASN A 143 -0.53 -6.54 -23.38
C ASN A 143 -1.37 -5.38 -23.90
N PRO A 144 -1.44 -5.14 -25.21
CA PRO A 144 -2.19 -3.99 -25.77
C PRO A 144 -3.71 -4.07 -25.56
N ASN A 145 -4.22 -5.24 -25.21
CA ASN A 145 -5.64 -5.48 -24.96
C ASN A 145 -5.99 -5.49 -23.47
N ALA A 146 -5.02 -5.26 -22.58
CA ALA A 146 -5.28 -5.27 -21.15
C ALA A 146 -6.25 -4.14 -20.75
N ILE A 147 -7.41 -4.51 -20.25
CA ILE A 147 -8.41 -3.57 -19.70
C ILE A 147 -7.77 -2.77 -18.55
N ASP A 148 -7.05 -3.47 -17.68
CA ASP A 148 -6.35 -2.89 -16.52
C ASP A 148 -5.02 -2.23 -16.89
N GLY A 149 -4.81 -1.90 -18.17
CA GLY A 149 -3.61 -1.24 -18.66
C GLY A 149 -3.73 0.29 -18.82
N HIS A 150 -4.95 0.84 -18.78
CA HIS A 150 -5.22 2.27 -18.88
C HIS A 150 -5.20 2.93 -17.48
N MET A 151 -4.04 2.82 -16.79
CA MET A 151 -3.88 3.19 -15.40
C MET A 151 -2.72 4.15 -15.17
N SER A 152 -2.93 5.13 -14.27
CA SER A 152 -1.91 6.09 -13.83
C SER A 152 -2.23 6.65 -12.43
N PRO A 153 -1.33 7.39 -11.77
CA PRO A 153 -1.60 8.05 -10.49
C PRO A 153 -2.44 9.34 -10.63
N ARG A 154 -3.00 9.64 -11.78
CA ARG A 154 -3.68 10.92 -12.10
C ARG A 154 -4.74 11.34 -11.10
N ASN A 155 -5.45 10.38 -10.50
CA ASN A 155 -6.53 10.66 -9.56
C ASN A 155 -6.06 10.96 -8.13
N LEU A 156 -4.80 10.70 -7.81
CA LEU A 156 -4.16 11.11 -6.57
C LEU A 156 -3.83 12.61 -6.64
N LEU A 157 -4.32 13.39 -5.69
CA LEU A 157 -4.28 14.86 -5.75
C LEU A 157 -3.09 15.50 -5.01
N VAL A 158 -2.29 14.68 -4.33
CA VAL A 158 -1.15 15.12 -3.52
C VAL A 158 0.11 14.34 -3.88
N SER A 159 1.29 14.87 -3.54
CA SER A 159 2.55 14.14 -3.69
C SER A 159 2.66 12.97 -2.71
N THR A 160 3.47 12.00 -3.06
CA THR A 160 3.84 10.87 -2.20
C THR A 160 5.23 11.10 -1.60
N ILE A 161 5.62 10.31 -0.58
CA ILE A 161 6.99 10.31 -0.05
C ILE A 161 8.02 9.90 -1.11
N THR A 162 7.62 9.09 -2.07
CA THR A 162 8.45 8.70 -3.21
C THR A 162 8.64 9.85 -4.20
N ASP A 163 7.61 10.68 -4.41
CA ASP A 163 7.72 11.94 -5.17
C ASP A 163 8.67 12.91 -4.47
N GLU A 164 8.50 13.13 -3.16
CA GLU A 164 9.34 14.04 -2.38
C GLU A 164 10.81 13.59 -2.37
N LEU A 165 11.07 12.28 -2.30
CA LEU A 165 12.44 11.77 -2.42
C LEU A 165 13.05 12.12 -3.78
N ARG A 166 12.30 11.98 -4.87
CA ARG A 166 12.78 12.35 -6.21
C ARG A 166 13.02 13.85 -6.35
N LEU A 167 12.11 14.67 -5.82
CA LEU A 167 12.28 16.12 -5.77
C LEU A 167 13.52 16.52 -4.97
N ALA A 168 13.69 15.98 -3.77
CA ALA A 168 14.81 16.26 -2.89
C ALA A 168 16.19 15.85 -3.46
N THR A 169 16.21 14.90 -4.38
CA THR A 169 17.43 14.42 -5.05
C THR A 169 17.59 14.93 -6.47
N ASN A 170 16.80 15.93 -6.87
CA ASN A 170 16.76 16.43 -8.24
C ASN A 170 16.63 15.30 -9.27
N PHE A 171 15.69 14.37 -9.03
CA PHE A 171 15.37 13.19 -9.85
C PHE A 171 16.50 12.17 -10.02
N GLN A 172 17.52 12.19 -9.16
CA GLN A 172 18.58 11.17 -9.17
C GLN A 172 18.12 9.86 -8.54
N SER A 173 17.23 9.91 -7.56
CA SER A 173 16.60 8.73 -6.96
C SER A 173 15.76 7.98 -7.98
N LYS A 174 15.80 6.66 -7.91
CA LYS A 174 14.93 5.78 -8.69
C LYS A 174 13.82 5.24 -7.80
N VAL A 175 12.61 5.21 -8.32
CA VAL A 175 11.41 4.70 -7.65
C VAL A 175 10.75 3.66 -8.54
N VAL A 176 10.50 2.48 -8.00
CA VAL A 176 9.83 1.38 -8.69
C VAL A 176 8.74 0.79 -7.80
N GLY A 177 7.53 0.64 -8.33
CA GLY A 177 6.41 -0.03 -7.68
C GLY A 177 6.12 -1.40 -8.27
N VAL A 178 5.78 -2.37 -7.42
CA VAL A 178 5.46 -3.75 -7.80
C VAL A 178 4.30 -4.29 -6.98
N SER A 179 3.28 -4.81 -7.64
CA SER A 179 2.16 -5.52 -7.03
C SER A 179 1.45 -6.40 -8.04
N LEU A 180 0.56 -7.30 -7.61
CA LEU A 180 -0.43 -7.91 -8.51
C LEU A 180 -1.55 -6.91 -8.86
N LYS A 181 -1.86 -5.97 -7.96
CA LYS A 181 -2.91 -4.95 -8.13
C LYS A 181 -2.28 -3.66 -8.69
N ASP A 182 -2.85 -3.09 -9.76
CA ASP A 182 -2.42 -1.81 -10.34
C ASP A 182 -2.40 -0.69 -9.30
N ARG A 183 -3.50 -0.49 -8.54
CA ARG A 183 -3.62 0.55 -7.50
C ARG A 183 -2.58 0.45 -6.40
N ALA A 184 -2.21 -0.77 -6.03
CA ALA A 184 -1.23 -1.04 -4.98
C ALA A 184 0.23 -0.96 -5.46
N SER A 185 0.44 -0.86 -6.77
CA SER A 185 1.73 -0.54 -7.40
C SER A 185 1.85 0.96 -7.69
N ILE A 186 0.80 1.54 -8.29
CA ILE A 186 0.78 2.90 -8.84
C ILE A 186 0.73 3.97 -7.74
N LEU A 187 -0.20 3.85 -6.78
CA LEU A 187 -0.37 4.86 -5.73
C LEU A 187 0.86 5.00 -4.83
N PRO A 188 1.51 3.90 -4.38
CA PRO A 188 2.79 3.96 -3.67
C PRO A 188 3.95 4.55 -4.48
N ALA A 189 4.02 4.22 -5.76
CA ALA A 189 5.07 4.71 -6.65
C ALA A 189 4.98 6.23 -6.88
N GLY A 190 3.77 6.78 -6.85
CA GLY A 190 3.53 8.20 -7.01
C GLY A 190 3.60 8.70 -8.46
N HIS A 191 3.59 10.01 -8.61
CA HIS A 191 3.51 10.69 -9.91
C HIS A 191 4.82 10.64 -10.69
N THR A 192 5.94 10.61 -9.99
CA THR A 192 7.26 10.80 -10.62
C THR A 192 8.07 9.52 -10.74
N ALA A 193 7.49 8.36 -10.42
CA ALA A 193 8.19 7.08 -10.42
C ALA A 193 8.84 6.74 -11.78
N ASN A 194 9.93 5.97 -11.72
CA ASN A 194 10.56 5.42 -12.92
C ASN A 194 9.72 4.32 -13.55
N ALA A 195 8.98 3.57 -12.70
CA ALA A 195 8.08 2.51 -13.14
C ALA A 195 7.10 2.10 -12.05
N ALA A 196 5.94 1.61 -12.46
CA ALA A 196 5.03 0.79 -11.67
C ALA A 196 4.60 -0.39 -12.53
N PHE A 197 4.62 -1.61 -11.95
CA PHE A 197 4.27 -2.84 -12.66
C PHE A 197 3.19 -3.59 -11.89
N TRP A 198 2.23 -4.17 -12.63
CA TRP A 198 1.14 -4.97 -12.06
C TRP A 198 0.80 -6.15 -12.96
N LEU A 199 0.02 -7.10 -12.44
CA LEU A 199 -0.30 -8.32 -13.16
C LEU A 199 -1.54 -8.13 -14.05
N ASP A 200 -1.44 -8.52 -15.31
CA ASP A 200 -2.55 -8.74 -16.22
C ASP A 200 -3.04 -10.21 -16.10
N ASP A 201 -4.28 -10.41 -15.65
CA ASP A 201 -4.82 -11.75 -15.40
C ASP A 201 -4.95 -12.58 -16.67
N GLU A 202 -5.29 -11.95 -17.80
CA GLU A 202 -5.53 -12.66 -19.05
C GLU A 202 -4.27 -13.36 -19.57
N THR A 203 -3.14 -12.68 -19.47
CA THR A 203 -1.85 -13.22 -19.94
C THR A 203 -1.02 -13.85 -18.83
N GLY A 204 -1.26 -13.49 -17.57
CA GLY A 204 -0.40 -13.82 -16.44
C GLY A 204 0.94 -13.08 -16.47
N HIS A 205 1.03 -11.97 -17.18
CA HIS A 205 2.23 -11.18 -17.36
C HIS A 205 2.20 -9.91 -16.51
N PHE A 206 3.36 -9.48 -16.03
CA PHE A 206 3.50 -8.12 -15.51
C PHE A 206 3.46 -7.13 -16.67
N ILE A 207 2.63 -6.11 -16.51
CA ILE A 207 2.41 -5.02 -17.46
C ILE A 207 2.65 -3.67 -16.78
N THR A 208 2.60 -2.60 -17.58
CA THR A 208 2.64 -1.20 -17.14
C THR A 208 1.84 -0.33 -18.12
N SER A 209 1.91 0.99 -18.00
CA SER A 209 1.28 1.92 -18.93
C SER A 209 2.26 2.91 -19.56
N THR A 210 1.79 3.59 -20.61
CA THR A 210 2.55 4.68 -21.26
C THR A 210 2.76 5.90 -20.37
N TYR A 211 2.15 5.94 -19.18
CA TYR A 211 2.46 6.95 -18.18
C TYR A 211 3.93 6.91 -17.76
N TYR A 212 4.47 5.70 -17.54
CA TYR A 212 5.82 5.52 -16.99
C TYR A 212 6.89 5.42 -18.08
N MET A 213 6.57 4.85 -19.24
CA MET A 213 7.56 4.54 -20.26
C MET A 213 6.94 4.44 -21.66
N LYS A 214 7.78 4.41 -22.70
CA LYS A 214 7.31 4.30 -24.08
C LYS A 214 7.15 2.86 -24.57
N GLN A 215 7.86 1.91 -23.97
CA GLN A 215 7.82 0.48 -24.30
C GLN A 215 8.15 -0.37 -23.08
N ILE A 216 7.63 -1.60 -23.05
CA ILE A 216 7.92 -2.54 -21.98
C ILE A 216 9.41 -2.91 -21.98
N PRO A 217 10.12 -2.90 -20.82
CA PRO A 217 11.54 -3.24 -20.78
C PRO A 217 11.80 -4.72 -21.11
N GLY A 218 12.92 -4.99 -21.82
CA GLY A 218 13.26 -6.35 -22.22
C GLY A 218 13.46 -7.34 -21.06
N TRP A 219 13.82 -6.85 -19.87
CA TRP A 219 13.90 -7.71 -18.68
C TRP A 219 12.52 -8.15 -18.18
N VAL A 220 11.48 -7.32 -18.32
CA VAL A 220 10.09 -7.67 -18.00
C VAL A 220 9.59 -8.75 -18.96
N VAL A 221 9.86 -8.59 -20.27
CA VAL A 221 9.54 -9.61 -21.28
C VAL A 221 10.18 -10.95 -20.90
N LYS A 222 11.49 -10.94 -20.59
CA LYS A 222 12.22 -12.16 -20.15
C LYS A 222 11.65 -12.77 -18.88
N PHE A 223 11.18 -11.96 -17.93
CA PHE A 223 10.53 -12.46 -16.73
C PHE A 223 9.20 -13.13 -17.05
N ASN A 224 8.36 -12.47 -17.85
CA ASN A 224 7.07 -12.98 -18.30
C ASN A 224 7.21 -14.30 -19.09
N ASP A 225 8.23 -14.40 -19.96
CA ASP A 225 8.53 -15.61 -20.76
C ASP A 225 8.89 -16.83 -19.89
N LYS A 226 9.27 -16.64 -18.60
CA LYS A 226 9.50 -17.76 -17.66
C LYS A 226 8.21 -18.53 -17.35
N ASN A 227 7.05 -17.94 -17.63
CA ASN A 227 5.71 -18.50 -17.38
C ASN A 227 5.57 -19.14 -15.98
N ARG A 228 5.91 -18.35 -14.94
CA ARG A 228 5.95 -18.83 -13.56
C ARG A 228 4.59 -19.29 -13.05
N ILE A 229 3.52 -18.64 -13.49
CA ILE A 229 2.15 -18.99 -13.10
C ILE A 229 1.85 -20.44 -13.52
N ALA A 230 2.16 -20.83 -14.77
CA ALA A 230 1.96 -22.21 -15.22
C ALA A 230 2.71 -23.23 -14.34
N GLN A 231 3.93 -22.89 -13.90
CA GLN A 231 4.71 -23.77 -13.03
C GLN A 231 4.10 -23.91 -11.62
N PHE A 232 3.47 -22.86 -11.08
CA PHE A 232 2.80 -22.90 -9.78
C PHE A 232 1.49 -23.68 -9.84
N ILE A 233 0.64 -23.38 -10.83
CA ILE A 233 -0.67 -24.05 -10.97
C ILE A 233 -0.55 -25.55 -11.27
N GLU A 234 0.51 -25.97 -11.98
CA GLU A 234 0.74 -27.41 -12.26
C GLU A 234 1.02 -28.22 -10.99
N LYS A 235 1.62 -27.60 -9.96
CA LYS A 235 1.90 -28.23 -8.67
C LYS A 235 0.68 -28.32 -7.76
N GLY A 236 -0.36 -27.51 -8.03
CA GLY A 236 -1.47 -27.32 -7.09
C GLY A 236 -1.03 -26.64 -5.80
N TRP A 237 -1.96 -26.48 -4.86
CA TRP A 237 -1.67 -25.92 -3.54
C TRP A 237 -1.93 -26.98 -2.46
N ASN A 238 -0.85 -27.48 -1.87
CA ASN A 238 -0.83 -28.31 -0.69
C ASN A 238 -0.31 -27.47 0.48
N THR A 239 -0.68 -27.78 1.71
CA THR A 239 -0.15 -27.11 2.90
C THR A 239 1.37 -27.22 2.98
N LEU A 240 2.05 -26.16 3.47
CA LEU A 240 3.52 -26.10 3.61
C LEU A 240 4.04 -27.13 4.61
N TYR A 241 3.28 -27.37 5.67
CA TYR A 241 3.56 -28.33 6.74
C TYR A 241 2.42 -29.37 6.82
N PRO A 242 2.60 -30.47 7.58
CA PRO A 242 1.50 -31.43 7.80
C PRO A 242 0.25 -30.71 8.31
N ILE A 243 -0.90 -30.98 7.72
CA ILE A 243 -2.15 -30.23 7.95
C ILE A 243 -2.61 -30.27 9.42
N ASP A 244 -2.32 -31.36 10.11
CA ASP A 244 -2.62 -31.54 11.53
C ASP A 244 -1.80 -30.61 12.47
N THR A 245 -0.82 -29.89 11.93
CA THR A 245 -0.05 -28.87 12.67
C THR A 245 -0.63 -27.47 12.62
N TYR A 246 -1.65 -27.22 11.81
CA TYR A 246 -2.34 -25.92 11.70
C TYR A 246 -3.36 -25.78 12.83
N LYS A 247 -2.86 -25.40 14.02
CA LYS A 247 -3.65 -25.33 15.25
C LYS A 247 -4.25 -23.96 15.50
N GLU A 248 -3.77 -22.95 14.79
CA GLU A 248 -4.25 -21.56 14.92
C GLU A 248 -5.41 -21.26 13.96
N SER A 249 -5.86 -22.29 13.21
CA SER A 249 -6.91 -22.22 12.21
C SER A 249 -8.07 -23.15 12.51
N ASP A 250 -9.21 -22.91 11.88
CA ASP A 250 -10.38 -23.76 11.89
C ASP A 250 -10.13 -25.09 11.13
N PRO A 251 -11.03 -26.07 11.25
CA PRO A 251 -10.97 -27.28 10.43
C PRO A 251 -11.02 -26.99 8.91
N ASP A 252 -10.29 -27.78 8.12
CA ASP A 252 -10.06 -27.65 6.67
C ASP A 252 -11.31 -27.73 5.77
N ASN A 253 -12.50 -27.84 6.25
CA ASN A 253 -13.70 -27.92 5.42
C ASN A 253 -14.88 -27.34 6.17
N VAL A 254 -15.01 -26.04 6.10
CA VAL A 254 -16.11 -25.33 6.75
C VAL A 254 -16.99 -24.60 5.74
N ALA A 255 -18.29 -24.55 5.98
CA ALA A 255 -19.27 -24.10 5.00
C ALA A 255 -19.22 -22.59 4.69
N TYR A 256 -18.56 -21.79 5.53
CA TYR A 256 -18.44 -20.35 5.35
C TYR A 256 -17.19 -19.93 4.56
N GLU A 257 -16.35 -20.87 4.15
CA GLU A 257 -15.23 -20.61 3.22
C GLU A 257 -15.67 -20.76 1.76
N GLY A 258 -15.00 -20.04 0.87
CA GLY A 258 -15.30 -20.08 -0.56
C GLY A 258 -14.43 -21.08 -1.30
N ALA A 259 -15.02 -22.08 -1.93
CA ALA A 259 -14.31 -23.05 -2.78
C ALA A 259 -13.81 -22.40 -4.08
N TYR A 260 -12.70 -22.90 -4.64
CA TYR A 260 -12.26 -22.52 -5.98
C TYR A 260 -13.24 -22.96 -7.08
N PRO A 261 -13.26 -22.25 -8.23
CA PRO A 261 -14.06 -22.66 -9.38
C PRO A 261 -13.74 -24.09 -9.81
N GLY A 262 -14.68 -25.00 -9.60
CA GLY A 262 -14.56 -26.42 -9.94
C GLY A 262 -14.33 -27.36 -8.77
N GLU A 263 -14.01 -26.85 -7.61
CA GLU A 263 -13.99 -27.62 -6.38
C GLU A 263 -15.40 -27.77 -5.79
N LYS A 264 -15.60 -28.84 -5.05
CA LYS A 264 -16.86 -29.09 -4.32
C LYS A 264 -16.83 -28.50 -2.92
N ASN A 265 -15.68 -28.51 -2.29
CA ASN A 265 -15.43 -28.09 -0.92
C ASN A 265 -14.18 -27.18 -0.88
N PRO A 266 -14.13 -26.22 0.02
CA PRO A 266 -12.93 -25.38 0.25
C PRO A 266 -11.92 -26.16 1.12
N SER A 267 -11.23 -27.15 0.57
CA SER A 267 -10.34 -27.99 1.37
C SER A 267 -9.11 -28.45 0.60
N PHE A 268 -8.00 -28.58 1.32
CA PHE A 268 -6.76 -29.09 0.76
C PHE A 268 -6.84 -30.57 0.31
N PRO A 269 -6.11 -30.97 -0.76
CA PRO A 269 -5.30 -30.11 -1.62
C PRO A 269 -6.15 -29.37 -2.67
N HIS A 270 -5.79 -28.13 -3.01
CA HIS A 270 -6.49 -27.36 -4.04
C HIS A 270 -5.97 -27.67 -5.45
N ASP A 271 -6.89 -28.01 -6.37
CA ASP A 271 -6.61 -28.21 -7.80
C ASP A 271 -6.54 -26.84 -8.54
N LEU A 272 -5.40 -26.20 -8.45
CA LEU A 272 -5.19 -24.90 -9.08
C LEU A 272 -5.27 -24.96 -10.61
N LYS A 273 -5.01 -26.12 -11.23
CA LYS A 273 -5.10 -26.27 -12.67
C LYS A 273 -6.54 -26.14 -13.15
N THR A 274 -7.45 -26.83 -12.49
CA THR A 274 -8.89 -26.72 -12.77
C THR A 274 -9.41 -25.33 -12.43
N ALA A 275 -9.06 -24.77 -11.26
CA ALA A 275 -9.47 -23.44 -10.84
C ALA A 275 -9.03 -22.36 -11.84
N TYR A 276 -7.76 -22.33 -12.21
CA TYR A 276 -7.20 -21.36 -13.16
C TYR A 276 -7.76 -21.49 -14.57
N SER A 277 -8.07 -22.73 -15.01
CA SER A 277 -8.72 -22.96 -16.32
C SER A 277 -10.11 -22.33 -16.40
N LYS A 278 -10.84 -22.27 -15.29
CA LYS A 278 -12.18 -21.69 -15.19
C LYS A 278 -12.15 -20.18 -14.90
N SER A 279 -11.17 -19.73 -14.13
CA SER A 279 -10.98 -18.33 -13.81
C SER A 279 -9.49 -18.05 -13.61
N LYS A 280 -8.91 -17.24 -14.47
CA LYS A 280 -7.50 -16.79 -14.35
C LYS A 280 -7.26 -16.06 -13.03
N TYR A 281 -8.26 -15.36 -12.54
CA TYR A 281 -8.26 -14.65 -11.28
C TYR A 281 -7.97 -15.54 -10.06
N SER A 282 -8.27 -16.87 -10.14
CA SER A 282 -8.01 -17.81 -9.06
C SER A 282 -6.54 -17.86 -8.61
N PHE A 283 -5.59 -17.50 -9.51
CA PHE A 283 -4.17 -17.45 -9.14
C PHE A 283 -3.88 -16.43 -8.06
N ARG A 284 -4.59 -15.29 -8.06
CA ARG A 284 -4.40 -14.23 -7.06
C ARG A 284 -4.69 -14.70 -5.64
N ALA A 285 -5.69 -15.59 -5.48
CA ALA A 285 -6.08 -16.17 -4.20
C ALA A 285 -5.22 -17.39 -3.83
N THR A 286 -3.93 -17.40 -4.18
CA THR A 286 -2.96 -18.45 -3.81
C THR A 286 -1.71 -17.82 -3.20
N PRO A 287 -0.94 -18.52 -2.36
CA PRO A 287 0.31 -17.98 -1.81
C PRO A 287 1.34 -17.66 -2.89
N PHE A 288 1.22 -18.27 -4.05
CA PHE A 288 2.18 -18.14 -5.14
C PHE A 288 2.16 -16.77 -5.82
N GLY A 289 1.07 -16.00 -5.67
CA GLY A 289 1.05 -14.62 -6.13
C GLY A 289 2.00 -13.72 -5.32
N ASN A 290 2.14 -13.95 -4.01
CA ASN A 290 3.13 -13.27 -3.19
C ASN A 290 4.57 -13.64 -3.59
N THR A 291 4.83 -14.94 -3.78
CA THR A 291 6.13 -15.43 -4.28
C THR A 291 6.47 -14.80 -5.64
N LEU A 292 5.52 -14.79 -6.59
CA LEU A 292 5.70 -14.18 -7.91
C LEU A 292 6.03 -12.68 -7.81
N THR A 293 5.33 -11.97 -6.93
CA THR A 293 5.56 -10.53 -6.70
C THR A 293 6.97 -10.27 -6.17
N LEU A 294 7.44 -11.04 -5.18
CA LEU A 294 8.79 -10.90 -4.62
C LEU A 294 9.87 -11.35 -5.61
N GLU A 295 9.63 -12.38 -6.43
CA GLU A 295 10.52 -12.75 -7.54
C GLU A 295 10.66 -11.59 -8.54
N PHE A 296 9.56 -10.93 -8.93
CA PHE A 296 9.57 -9.79 -9.84
C PHE A 296 10.27 -8.57 -9.20
N ALA A 297 10.04 -8.31 -7.91
CA ALA A 297 10.69 -7.24 -7.18
C ALA A 297 12.23 -7.42 -7.12
N LYS A 298 12.72 -8.67 -6.97
CA LYS A 298 14.17 -9.00 -7.03
C LYS A 298 14.76 -8.68 -8.41
N GLU A 299 14.05 -9.02 -9.49
CA GLU A 299 14.48 -8.69 -10.86
C GLU A 299 14.44 -7.17 -11.12
N ALA A 300 13.40 -6.47 -10.63
CA ALA A 300 13.30 -5.02 -10.75
C ALA A 300 14.44 -4.30 -10.00
N LEU A 301 14.79 -4.77 -8.79
CA LEU A 301 15.92 -4.24 -8.02
C LEU A 301 17.23 -4.31 -8.83
N ASP A 302 17.49 -5.44 -9.48
CA ASP A 302 18.67 -5.64 -10.29
C ASP A 302 18.65 -4.82 -11.59
N ALA A 303 17.51 -4.83 -12.29
CA ALA A 303 17.37 -4.16 -13.59
C ALA A 303 17.49 -2.64 -13.47
N TYR A 304 16.91 -2.05 -12.42
CA TYR A 304 17.05 -0.62 -12.13
C TYR A 304 18.30 -0.28 -11.32
N GLN A 305 19.08 -1.29 -10.88
CA GLN A 305 20.25 -1.12 -10.01
C GLN A 305 19.92 -0.30 -8.76
N LEU A 306 18.80 -0.62 -8.11
CA LEU A 306 18.35 0.11 -6.92
C LEU A 306 19.35 -0.04 -5.77
N GLY A 307 19.62 1.07 -5.09
CA GLY A 307 20.57 1.14 -3.98
C GLY A 307 22.04 1.08 -4.38
N ARG A 308 22.37 1.15 -5.68
CA ARG A 308 23.75 1.15 -6.20
C ARG A 308 24.25 2.54 -6.62
N GLY A 309 23.36 3.53 -6.64
CA GLY A 309 23.68 4.91 -6.94
C GLY A 309 24.21 5.71 -5.75
N VAL A 310 24.41 7.00 -5.97
CA VAL A 310 24.80 7.96 -4.91
C VAL A 310 23.57 8.50 -4.14
N ALA A 311 22.40 8.52 -4.78
CA ALA A 311 21.15 8.91 -4.19
C ALA A 311 20.43 7.68 -3.61
N THR A 312 19.64 7.90 -2.55
CA THR A 312 18.72 6.89 -2.01
C THR A 312 17.66 6.52 -3.05
N ASP A 313 17.48 5.24 -3.33
CA ASP A 313 16.40 4.75 -4.18
C ASP A 313 15.22 4.23 -3.33
N PHE A 314 14.06 3.99 -3.97
CA PHE A 314 12.87 3.49 -3.29
C PHE A 314 12.22 2.34 -4.08
N LEU A 315 11.93 1.23 -3.40
CA LEU A 315 11.18 0.09 -3.94
C LEU A 315 9.89 -0.08 -3.12
N THR A 316 8.74 0.04 -3.76
CA THR A 316 7.45 -0.23 -3.13
C THR A 316 6.95 -1.59 -3.57
N ILE A 317 6.58 -2.44 -2.61
CA ILE A 317 6.09 -3.79 -2.84
C ILE A 317 4.77 -3.94 -2.09
N ASN A 318 3.74 -4.38 -2.80
CA ASN A 318 2.54 -4.89 -2.17
C ASN A 318 2.43 -6.38 -2.46
N VAL A 319 2.32 -7.20 -1.42
CA VAL A 319 2.02 -8.63 -1.51
C VAL A 319 0.51 -8.80 -1.33
N ALA A 320 -0.18 -9.04 -2.44
CA ALA A 320 -1.63 -8.90 -2.54
C ALA A 320 -2.41 -10.20 -2.30
N SER A 321 -1.75 -11.37 -2.36
CA SER A 321 -2.45 -12.66 -2.26
C SER A 321 -3.03 -12.93 -0.87
N THR A 322 -2.48 -12.33 0.18
CA THR A 322 -3.05 -12.38 1.53
C THR A 322 -4.48 -11.84 1.58
N ASP A 323 -4.75 -10.75 0.84
CA ASP A 323 -6.11 -10.20 0.72
C ASP A 323 -7.06 -11.11 -0.06
N TYR A 324 -6.60 -11.64 -1.18
CA TYR A 324 -7.46 -12.52 -2.00
C TYR A 324 -7.79 -13.83 -1.30
N VAL A 325 -6.83 -14.42 -0.58
CA VAL A 325 -7.06 -15.62 0.24
C VAL A 325 -7.96 -15.29 1.44
N GLY A 326 -7.68 -14.20 2.14
CA GLY A 326 -8.50 -13.72 3.23
C GLY A 326 -9.94 -13.45 2.82
N HIS A 327 -10.19 -12.84 1.66
CA HIS A 327 -11.53 -12.67 1.11
C HIS A 327 -12.26 -13.99 0.84
N GLN A 328 -11.56 -14.96 0.27
CA GLN A 328 -12.16 -16.23 -0.15
C GLN A 328 -12.41 -17.16 1.03
N PHE A 329 -11.43 -17.34 1.90
CA PHE A 329 -11.47 -18.33 2.97
C PHE A 329 -11.73 -17.71 4.35
N GLY A 330 -11.23 -16.51 4.59
CA GLY A 330 -11.36 -15.79 5.85
C GLY A 330 -10.15 -15.94 6.78
N PRO A 331 -10.10 -15.10 7.84
CA PRO A 331 -8.92 -14.95 8.70
C PRO A 331 -8.67 -16.15 9.64
N ASN A 332 -9.55 -17.13 9.66
CA ASN A 332 -9.46 -18.32 10.51
C ASN A 332 -9.13 -19.58 9.71
N SER A 333 -8.99 -19.50 8.40
CA SER A 333 -8.75 -20.65 7.52
C SER A 333 -7.30 -21.16 7.60
N ILE A 334 -7.11 -22.43 7.25
CA ILE A 334 -5.79 -23.03 7.06
C ILE A 334 -5.07 -22.34 5.88
N GLU A 335 -5.81 -21.95 4.87
CA GLU A 335 -5.29 -21.24 3.69
C GLU A 335 -4.63 -19.92 4.07
N GLU A 336 -5.27 -19.14 4.94
CA GLU A 336 -4.71 -17.87 5.40
C GLU A 336 -3.45 -18.09 6.26
N GLU A 337 -3.46 -19.07 7.16
CA GLU A 337 -2.25 -19.43 7.92
C GLU A 337 -1.12 -19.88 6.98
N ASP A 338 -1.39 -20.75 6.00
CA ASP A 338 -0.41 -21.26 5.04
C ASP A 338 0.20 -20.14 4.17
N VAL A 339 -0.63 -19.18 3.76
CA VAL A 339 -0.16 -18.00 3.02
C VAL A 339 0.85 -17.19 3.84
N PHE A 340 0.57 -16.96 5.12
CA PHE A 340 1.49 -16.21 6.00
C PHE A 340 2.77 -16.98 6.31
N LEU A 341 2.70 -18.30 6.50
CA LEU A 341 3.89 -19.14 6.71
C LEU A 341 4.80 -19.18 5.47
N ARG A 342 4.22 -19.18 4.27
CA ARG A 342 4.99 -19.08 3.02
C ARG A 342 5.56 -17.69 2.81
N LEU A 343 4.76 -16.65 3.09
CA LEU A 343 5.24 -15.28 3.00
C LEU A 343 6.43 -15.02 3.93
N ASP A 344 6.43 -15.59 5.14
CA ASP A 344 7.55 -15.51 6.06
C ASP A 344 8.86 -16.03 5.44
N LYS A 345 8.79 -17.18 4.73
CA LYS A 345 9.94 -17.73 4.02
C LYS A 345 10.37 -16.86 2.84
N ASP A 346 9.42 -16.37 2.06
CA ASP A 346 9.69 -15.49 0.93
C ASP A 346 10.33 -14.17 1.36
N LEU A 347 9.89 -13.59 2.50
CA LEU A 347 10.50 -12.42 3.14
C LEU A 347 11.91 -12.73 3.65
N SER A 348 12.13 -13.89 4.25
CA SER A 348 13.48 -14.33 4.68
C SER A 348 14.45 -14.36 3.51
N ASP A 349 14.06 -14.97 2.39
CA ASP A 349 14.85 -15.04 1.16
C ASP A 349 15.09 -13.65 0.54
N PHE A 350 14.08 -12.77 0.62
CA PHE A 350 14.18 -11.41 0.14
C PHE A 350 15.18 -10.59 0.97
N PHE A 351 15.12 -10.67 2.29
CA PHE A 351 16.06 -9.98 3.18
C PHE A 351 17.49 -10.51 3.08
N GLN A 352 17.68 -11.82 2.90
CA GLN A 352 19.02 -12.40 2.65
C GLN A 352 19.63 -11.85 1.35
N MET A 353 18.81 -11.73 0.31
CA MET A 353 19.24 -11.13 -0.96
C MET A 353 19.63 -9.66 -0.78
N LEU A 354 18.84 -8.87 -0.02
CA LEU A 354 19.16 -7.47 0.29
C LEU A 354 20.46 -7.34 1.08
N ASP A 355 20.66 -8.18 2.10
CA ASP A 355 21.92 -8.20 2.87
C ASP A 355 23.13 -8.45 1.98
N SER A 356 22.99 -9.38 1.03
CA SER A 356 24.06 -9.70 0.07
C SER A 356 24.33 -8.61 -0.95
N LYS A 357 23.28 -7.98 -1.52
CA LYS A 357 23.41 -7.05 -2.67
C LYS A 357 23.59 -5.59 -2.27
N ILE A 358 22.92 -5.16 -1.21
CA ILE A 358 22.92 -3.77 -0.73
C ILE A 358 23.82 -3.60 0.48
N GLY A 359 23.83 -4.60 1.36
CA GLY A 359 24.57 -4.65 2.61
C GLY A 359 23.67 -4.48 3.83
N LYS A 360 23.89 -5.33 4.85
CA LYS A 360 23.14 -5.26 6.12
C LYS A 360 23.31 -3.86 6.75
N GLY A 361 22.19 -3.23 7.14
CA GLY A 361 22.19 -1.88 7.71
C GLY A 361 22.38 -0.73 6.68
N GLN A 362 22.43 -1.03 5.38
CA GLN A 362 22.52 -0.02 4.32
C GLN A 362 21.16 0.29 3.65
N TYR A 363 20.12 -0.42 4.03
CA TYR A 363 18.75 -0.23 3.54
C TYR A 363 17.80 -0.06 4.72
N LEU A 364 16.72 0.68 4.50
CA LEU A 364 15.63 0.90 5.44
C LEU A 364 14.39 0.15 4.93
N VAL A 365 13.76 -0.63 5.81
CA VAL A 365 12.47 -1.30 5.53
C VAL A 365 11.42 -0.75 6.47
N PHE A 366 10.22 -0.52 5.96
CA PHE A 366 9.01 -0.58 6.77
C PHE A 366 8.08 -1.64 6.20
N LEU A 367 7.39 -2.37 7.09
CA LEU A 367 6.34 -3.32 6.75
C LEU A 367 5.06 -2.89 7.47
N THR A 368 3.96 -2.81 6.72
CA THR A 368 2.64 -2.46 7.24
C THR A 368 1.55 -3.17 6.43
N ALA A 369 0.28 -2.86 6.71
CA ALA A 369 -0.86 -3.26 5.91
C ALA A 369 -1.69 -2.04 5.50
N ASP A 370 -2.44 -2.17 4.43
CA ASP A 370 -3.38 -1.16 3.94
C ASP A 370 -4.73 -1.20 4.67
N HIS A 371 -5.12 -2.37 5.21
CA HIS A 371 -6.26 -2.65 6.09
C HIS A 371 -6.13 -4.06 6.68
N GLY A 372 -7.01 -4.39 7.62
CA GLY A 372 -7.23 -5.75 8.10
C GLY A 372 -8.48 -6.38 7.45
N VAL A 373 -9.16 -7.29 8.18
CA VAL A 373 -10.32 -8.03 7.68
C VAL A 373 -11.23 -8.49 8.81
N ALA A 374 -12.56 -8.54 8.54
CA ALA A 374 -13.55 -9.11 9.44
C ALA A 374 -13.48 -10.64 9.47
N HIS A 375 -13.95 -11.25 10.56
CA HIS A 375 -14.22 -12.69 10.57
C HIS A 375 -15.42 -13.03 9.68
N ASN A 376 -15.45 -14.25 9.15
CA ASN A 376 -16.61 -14.76 8.42
C ASN A 376 -17.86 -14.67 9.33
N ILE A 377 -18.99 -14.28 8.76
CA ILE A 377 -20.22 -14.06 9.52
C ILE A 377 -20.71 -15.35 10.18
N ASP A 378 -20.70 -16.47 9.46
CA ASP A 378 -21.16 -17.74 10.01
C ASP A 378 -20.17 -18.33 11.02
N PHE A 379 -18.84 -18.01 10.91
CA PHE A 379 -17.88 -18.25 11.98
C PHE A 379 -18.30 -17.52 13.26
N MET A 380 -18.58 -16.23 13.17
CA MET A 380 -19.00 -15.41 14.32
C MET A 380 -20.27 -15.98 14.95
N LYS A 381 -21.28 -16.34 14.13
CA LYS A 381 -22.55 -16.94 14.60
C LYS A 381 -22.35 -18.30 15.26
N ALA A 382 -21.45 -19.13 14.74
CA ALA A 382 -21.12 -20.43 15.34
C ALA A 382 -20.49 -20.30 16.73
N HIS A 383 -19.88 -19.14 17.02
CA HIS A 383 -19.29 -18.81 18.32
C HIS A 383 -20.17 -17.86 19.17
N GLU A 384 -21.46 -17.76 18.85
CA GLU A 384 -22.45 -16.95 19.60
C GLU A 384 -22.11 -15.43 19.58
N LEU A 385 -21.32 -14.96 18.61
CA LEU A 385 -20.98 -13.56 18.48
C LEU A 385 -21.94 -12.85 17.51
N PRO A 386 -22.34 -11.59 17.78
CA PRO A 386 -23.26 -10.86 16.93
C PRO A 386 -22.61 -10.53 15.57
N ALA A 387 -23.21 -11.02 14.50
CA ALA A 387 -22.80 -10.72 13.13
C ALA A 387 -23.95 -10.95 12.17
N ASP A 388 -24.01 -10.20 11.07
CA ASP A 388 -24.91 -10.51 9.95
C ASP A 388 -24.47 -9.81 8.67
N PHE A 389 -25.11 -10.18 7.57
CA PHE A 389 -24.86 -9.63 6.23
C PHE A 389 -25.61 -8.32 6.03
N TRP A 390 -24.92 -7.36 5.45
CA TRP A 390 -25.52 -6.18 4.85
C TRP A 390 -25.30 -6.23 3.34
N PHE A 391 -26.24 -5.69 2.54
CA PHE A 391 -26.17 -5.74 1.08
C PHE A 391 -26.45 -4.36 0.50
N ASN A 392 -25.52 -3.89 -0.32
CA ASN A 392 -25.55 -2.60 -0.98
C ASN A 392 -26.78 -2.45 -1.93
N SER A 393 -26.94 -3.37 -2.89
CA SER A 393 -28.01 -3.24 -3.91
C SER A 393 -29.42 -3.26 -3.30
N PRO A 394 -29.82 -4.20 -2.43
CA PRO A 394 -31.11 -4.18 -1.76
C PRO A 394 -31.36 -2.92 -0.93
N THR A 395 -30.31 -2.35 -0.33
CA THR A 395 -30.42 -1.10 0.43
C THR A 395 -30.71 0.08 -0.51
N THR A 396 -30.03 0.18 -1.64
CA THR A 396 -30.28 1.18 -2.69
C THR A 396 -31.73 1.11 -3.20
N ASP A 397 -32.23 -0.08 -3.48
CA ASP A 397 -33.61 -0.29 -3.94
C ASP A 397 -34.64 0.12 -2.91
N SER A 398 -34.40 -0.22 -1.65
CA SER A 398 -35.29 0.13 -0.52
C SER A 398 -35.33 1.62 -0.27
N LEU A 399 -34.17 2.31 -0.36
CA LEU A 399 -34.10 3.78 -0.29
C LEU A 399 -34.87 4.42 -1.43
N ASN A 400 -34.72 3.96 -2.66
CA ASN A 400 -35.43 4.50 -3.81
C ASN A 400 -36.96 4.29 -3.69
N LYS A 401 -37.43 3.15 -3.18
CA LYS A 401 -38.86 2.93 -2.91
C LYS A 401 -39.39 3.89 -1.86
N MET A 402 -38.67 4.10 -0.77
CA MET A 402 -39.07 5.02 0.31
C MET A 402 -39.10 6.48 -0.19
N LEU A 403 -38.09 6.90 -0.93
CA LEU A 403 -37.99 8.25 -1.47
C LEU A 403 -39.06 8.52 -2.54
N LEU A 404 -39.37 7.54 -3.40
CA LEU A 404 -40.49 7.63 -4.37
C LEU A 404 -41.83 7.86 -3.65
N ALA A 405 -42.08 7.10 -2.58
CA ALA A 405 -43.32 7.27 -1.82
C ALA A 405 -43.45 8.66 -1.18
N LYS A 406 -42.31 9.26 -0.76
CA LYS A 406 -42.30 10.54 -0.04
C LYS A 406 -42.20 11.77 -0.96
N PHE A 407 -41.42 11.68 -2.03
CA PHE A 407 -41.12 12.81 -2.91
C PHE A 407 -41.71 12.68 -4.33
N HIS A 408 -42.37 11.56 -4.63
CA HIS A 408 -43.02 11.25 -5.91
C HIS A 408 -42.08 11.24 -7.13
N VAL A 409 -40.75 11.13 -6.89
CA VAL A 409 -39.71 11.05 -7.92
C VAL A 409 -38.89 9.74 -7.72
N ALA A 410 -38.80 8.95 -8.78
CA ALA A 410 -38.09 7.68 -8.77
C ALA A 410 -36.56 7.86 -8.89
N SER A 411 -35.80 6.89 -8.42
CA SER A 411 -34.33 6.77 -8.66
C SER A 411 -33.56 8.01 -8.25
N LEU A 412 -33.77 8.49 -7.02
CA LEU A 412 -33.02 9.60 -6.43
C LEU A 412 -31.66 9.15 -5.85
N VAL A 413 -31.49 7.84 -5.56
CA VAL A 413 -30.25 7.22 -5.10
C VAL A 413 -29.67 6.39 -6.24
N ARG A 414 -28.39 6.64 -6.59
CA ARG A 414 -27.63 5.89 -7.59
C ARG A 414 -27.02 4.61 -7.03
N SER A 415 -26.44 4.71 -5.84
CA SER A 415 -25.77 3.59 -5.14
C SER A 415 -25.58 3.88 -3.67
N THR A 416 -25.27 2.82 -2.89
CA THR A 416 -24.76 2.93 -1.52
C THR A 416 -23.29 2.47 -1.44
N MET A 417 -22.54 2.63 -2.52
CA MET A 417 -21.11 2.26 -2.65
C MET A 417 -20.26 2.91 -1.53
N ASN A 418 -19.27 2.19 -1.04
CA ASN A 418 -18.35 2.63 0.00
C ASN A 418 -19.05 2.99 1.33
N TYR A 419 -20.19 2.35 1.61
CA TYR A 419 -21.06 2.70 2.76
C TYR A 419 -21.53 4.16 2.72
N GLN A 420 -21.68 4.74 1.53
CA GLN A 420 -22.09 6.12 1.31
C GLN A 420 -23.24 6.18 0.33
N VAL A 421 -24.30 6.94 0.65
CA VAL A 421 -25.42 7.14 -0.26
C VAL A 421 -25.07 8.19 -1.30
N ASN A 422 -24.97 7.75 -2.54
CA ASN A 422 -24.69 8.59 -3.70
C ASN A 422 -26.01 8.96 -4.38
N PHE A 423 -26.37 10.23 -4.35
CA PHE A 423 -27.63 10.73 -4.93
C PHE A 423 -27.47 11.14 -6.39
N ASP A 424 -28.59 11.14 -7.14
CA ASP A 424 -28.66 11.76 -8.45
C ASP A 424 -28.88 13.26 -8.31
N LEU A 425 -27.80 14.01 -8.12
CA LEU A 425 -27.84 15.46 -7.90
C LEU A 425 -28.48 16.21 -9.08
N ASN A 426 -28.24 15.75 -10.31
CA ASN A 426 -28.80 16.38 -11.52
C ASN A 426 -30.32 16.23 -11.54
N LYS A 427 -30.82 15.06 -11.18
CA LYS A 427 -32.26 14.79 -11.11
C LYS A 427 -32.93 15.57 -9.99
N ILE A 428 -32.29 15.59 -8.80
CA ILE A 428 -32.78 16.37 -7.65
C ILE A 428 -32.93 17.85 -8.02
N ALA A 429 -31.93 18.41 -8.72
CA ALA A 429 -31.95 19.78 -9.17
C ALA A 429 -33.02 20.01 -10.27
N ALA A 430 -33.13 19.12 -11.26
CA ALA A 430 -34.10 19.21 -12.33
C ALA A 430 -35.57 19.19 -11.85
N GLU A 431 -35.84 18.36 -10.82
CA GLU A 431 -37.16 18.23 -10.19
C GLU A 431 -37.41 19.29 -9.10
N ASN A 432 -36.47 20.23 -8.92
CA ASN A 432 -36.54 21.32 -7.92
C ASN A 432 -36.85 20.82 -6.50
N LEU A 433 -36.26 19.67 -6.12
CA LEU A 433 -36.46 19.05 -4.82
C LEU A 433 -35.54 19.65 -3.75
N ASN A 434 -36.03 19.72 -2.51
CA ASN A 434 -35.22 20.13 -1.38
C ASN A 434 -34.29 18.98 -0.98
N PHE A 435 -32.97 19.12 -1.29
CA PHE A 435 -31.99 18.08 -1.07
C PHE A 435 -31.78 17.76 0.41
N ASP A 436 -31.85 18.76 1.29
CA ASP A 436 -31.71 18.52 2.74
C ASP A 436 -32.85 17.67 3.29
N MET A 437 -34.08 17.86 2.79
CA MET A 437 -35.21 17.01 3.13
C MET A 437 -35.01 15.56 2.67
N ILE A 438 -34.39 15.35 1.49
CA ILE A 438 -34.08 14.01 0.97
C ILE A 438 -33.01 13.35 1.83
N LYS A 439 -31.89 14.05 2.12
CA LYS A 439 -30.81 13.53 2.98
C LYS A 439 -31.34 13.15 4.38
N ASN A 440 -32.14 14.03 5.00
CA ASN A 440 -32.69 13.76 6.32
C ASN A 440 -33.66 12.56 6.30
N ALA A 441 -34.54 12.45 5.29
CA ALA A 441 -35.41 11.29 5.13
C ALA A 441 -34.62 9.99 4.94
N THR A 442 -33.48 10.05 4.23
CA THR A 442 -32.56 8.93 4.03
C THR A 442 -31.92 8.52 5.35
N VAL A 443 -31.40 9.46 6.13
CA VAL A 443 -30.83 9.20 7.47
C VAL A 443 -31.87 8.57 8.39
N ASP A 444 -33.08 9.16 8.47
CA ASP A 444 -34.16 8.63 9.31
C ASP A 444 -34.59 7.20 8.93
N TYR A 445 -34.55 6.88 7.65
CA TYR A 445 -34.84 5.53 7.16
C TYR A 445 -33.73 4.56 7.54
N LEU A 446 -32.47 4.90 7.26
CA LEU A 446 -31.30 4.06 7.51
C LEU A 446 -31.14 3.74 8.99
N MET A 447 -31.34 4.71 9.89
CA MET A 447 -31.25 4.52 11.33
C MET A 447 -32.25 3.50 11.92
N ARG A 448 -33.26 3.10 11.13
CA ARG A 448 -34.24 2.06 11.52
C ARG A 448 -33.94 0.70 10.88
N GLN A 449 -32.90 0.61 10.04
CA GLN A 449 -32.57 -0.65 9.38
C GLN A 449 -31.74 -1.54 10.30
N PRO A 450 -31.95 -2.85 10.26
CA PRO A 450 -31.06 -3.80 10.93
C PRO A 450 -29.60 -3.60 10.49
N GLY A 451 -28.66 -3.75 11.40
CA GLY A 451 -27.24 -3.67 11.11
C GLY A 451 -26.66 -2.26 10.97
N VAL A 452 -27.47 -1.21 10.98
CA VAL A 452 -27.00 0.19 10.93
C VAL A 452 -26.86 0.75 12.34
N SER A 453 -25.62 1.05 12.75
CA SER A 453 -25.32 1.74 14.02
C SER A 453 -25.60 3.24 13.92
N PHE A 454 -25.14 3.85 12.83
CA PHE A 454 -25.29 5.28 12.58
C PHE A 454 -25.51 5.53 11.08
N ALA A 455 -26.31 6.56 10.78
CA ALA A 455 -26.33 7.20 9.48
C ALA A 455 -26.26 8.71 9.70
N ALA A 456 -25.46 9.40 8.87
CA ALA A 456 -25.24 10.83 9.06
C ALA A 456 -25.18 11.58 7.72
N ASN A 457 -25.87 12.70 7.65
CA ASN A 457 -25.70 13.70 6.62
C ASN A 457 -24.34 14.40 6.82
N MET A 458 -23.41 14.24 5.89
CA MET A 458 -22.04 14.73 6.01
C MET A 458 -21.92 16.24 6.08
N ASP A 459 -22.89 17.00 5.54
CA ASP A 459 -22.91 18.46 5.66
C ASP A 459 -23.08 18.94 7.11
N PHE A 460 -23.65 18.08 7.97
CA PHE A 460 -23.93 18.40 9.37
C PHE A 460 -23.37 17.38 10.35
N ILE A 461 -22.29 16.69 9.99
CA ILE A 461 -21.71 15.58 10.78
C ILE A 461 -21.49 15.92 12.26
N GLY A 462 -21.11 17.17 12.57
CA GLY A 462 -20.92 17.64 13.95
C GLY A 462 -22.18 17.70 14.82
N ARG A 463 -23.36 17.51 14.26
CA ARG A 463 -24.65 17.51 15.00
C ARG A 463 -25.11 16.13 15.44
N TYR A 464 -24.44 15.07 15.00
CA TYR A 464 -24.81 13.70 15.31
C TYR A 464 -24.09 13.21 16.57
N PRO A 465 -24.78 12.46 17.47
CA PRO A 465 -24.18 11.91 18.68
C PRO A 465 -23.34 10.66 18.36
N ILE A 466 -22.35 10.81 17.51
CA ILE A 466 -21.43 9.76 17.07
C ILE A 466 -20.15 9.85 17.91
N PRO A 467 -19.55 8.73 18.35
CA PRO A 467 -18.26 8.74 19.06
C PRO A 467 -17.21 9.51 18.26
N LYS A 468 -16.45 10.38 18.95
CA LYS A 468 -15.53 11.34 18.33
C LYS A 468 -14.56 10.68 17.34
N ARG A 469 -13.93 9.57 17.71
CA ARG A 469 -13.03 8.81 16.82
C ARG A 469 -13.70 8.43 15.49
N LEU A 470 -14.92 7.86 15.58
CA LEU A 470 -15.67 7.46 14.40
C LEU A 470 -16.09 8.67 13.54
N GLN A 471 -16.47 9.77 14.19
CA GLN A 471 -16.78 11.02 13.50
C GLN A 471 -15.57 11.56 12.73
N GLU A 472 -14.37 11.54 13.34
CA GLU A 472 -13.11 11.92 12.69
C GLU A 472 -12.79 11.00 11.50
N MET A 473 -12.97 9.69 11.63
CA MET A 473 -12.78 8.74 10.52
C MET A 473 -13.73 9.03 9.35
N MET A 474 -14.99 9.38 9.63
CA MET A 474 -15.96 9.76 8.60
C MET A 474 -15.54 11.05 7.89
N ILE A 475 -15.08 12.07 8.62
CA ILE A 475 -14.61 13.35 8.08
C ILE A 475 -13.36 13.13 7.21
N ASN A 476 -12.40 12.38 7.71
CA ASN A 476 -11.16 12.05 6.99
C ASN A 476 -11.41 11.28 5.68
N GLY A 477 -12.46 10.45 5.64
CA GLY A 477 -12.85 9.69 4.47
C GLY A 477 -13.70 10.45 3.43
N TYR A 478 -14.12 11.68 3.74
CA TYR A 478 -15.11 12.40 2.93
C TYR A 478 -14.48 13.42 1.98
N TYR A 479 -14.35 13.06 0.71
CA TYR A 479 -14.00 14.00 -0.36
C TYR A 479 -15.25 14.38 -1.15
N PHE A 480 -15.74 15.60 -0.99
CA PHE A 480 -17.08 16.06 -1.44
C PHE A 480 -17.38 15.85 -2.94
N LYS A 481 -16.36 15.74 -3.81
CA LYS A 481 -16.55 15.49 -5.25
C LYS A 481 -16.71 14.02 -5.60
N ARG A 482 -16.28 13.12 -4.68
CA ARG A 482 -16.17 11.67 -4.93
C ARG A 482 -16.86 10.82 -3.86
N SER A 483 -17.39 11.44 -2.83
CA SER A 483 -18.06 10.77 -1.70
C SER A 483 -19.56 11.05 -1.72
N GLY A 484 -20.35 10.05 -1.34
CA GLY A 484 -21.79 10.18 -1.15
C GLY A 484 -22.13 11.04 0.07
N GLN A 485 -23.26 11.73 0.05
CA GLN A 485 -23.61 12.78 1.00
C GLN A 485 -24.17 12.27 2.34
N VAL A 486 -24.52 10.99 2.43
CA VAL A 486 -24.94 10.34 3.68
C VAL A 486 -24.03 9.15 3.93
N GLN A 487 -23.30 9.17 5.06
CA GLN A 487 -22.46 8.05 5.48
C GLN A 487 -23.31 7.02 6.24
N ILE A 488 -23.10 5.75 5.95
CA ILE A 488 -23.66 4.59 6.67
C ILE A 488 -22.55 3.98 7.53
N VAL A 489 -22.87 3.69 8.78
CA VAL A 489 -21.97 2.99 9.69
C VAL A 489 -22.67 1.74 10.19
N LEU A 490 -22.11 0.58 9.92
CA LEU A 490 -22.65 -0.70 10.30
C LEU A 490 -22.27 -1.09 11.74
N ASN A 491 -23.05 -1.97 12.36
CA ASN A 491 -22.72 -2.61 13.61
C ASN A 491 -21.41 -3.42 13.47
N PRO A 492 -20.62 -3.60 14.54
CA PRO A 492 -19.51 -4.54 14.53
C PRO A 492 -19.97 -5.94 14.10
N GLY A 493 -19.16 -6.60 13.26
CA GLY A 493 -19.50 -7.90 12.68
C GLY A 493 -20.46 -7.85 11.49
N TRP A 494 -20.87 -6.65 11.04
CA TRP A 494 -21.65 -6.46 9.83
C TRP A 494 -20.81 -5.82 8.74
N PHE A 495 -20.92 -6.31 7.49
CA PHE A 495 -20.23 -5.76 6.34
C PHE A 495 -21.01 -5.99 5.03
N ASP A 496 -20.65 -5.26 3.98
CA ASP A 496 -21.24 -5.39 2.63
C ASP A 496 -20.73 -6.68 1.98
N ALA A 497 -21.58 -7.68 1.91
CA ALA A 497 -21.24 -9.02 1.44
C ALA A 497 -21.62 -9.21 -0.04
N TYR A 498 -20.70 -9.76 -0.80
CA TYR A 498 -20.96 -10.21 -2.17
C TYR A 498 -21.55 -11.63 -2.23
N SER A 499 -21.25 -12.45 -1.22
CA SER A 499 -21.74 -13.82 -1.07
C SER A 499 -21.93 -14.15 0.42
N ARG A 500 -22.46 -15.35 0.71
CA ARG A 500 -22.57 -15.87 2.07
C ARG A 500 -21.29 -16.58 2.53
N THR A 501 -20.35 -16.82 1.64
CA THR A 501 -19.04 -17.42 1.94
C THR A 501 -17.96 -16.38 1.84
N GLY A 502 -16.86 -16.60 2.53
CA GLY A 502 -15.75 -15.66 2.60
C GLY A 502 -16.03 -14.47 3.52
N THR A 503 -15.24 -13.42 3.38
CA THR A 503 -15.34 -12.20 4.20
C THR A 503 -14.87 -10.97 3.42
N THR A 504 -14.96 -9.81 4.05
CA THR A 504 -14.44 -8.54 3.50
C THR A 504 -14.07 -7.55 4.61
N HIS A 505 -13.68 -6.37 4.22
CA HIS A 505 -13.22 -5.25 5.03
C HIS A 505 -13.91 -3.95 4.57
N GLY A 506 -13.45 -2.81 5.04
CA GLY A 506 -13.98 -1.51 4.64
C GLY A 506 -14.70 -0.77 5.75
N THR A 507 -14.80 -1.38 6.93
CA THR A 507 -15.50 -0.84 8.09
C THR A 507 -14.55 -0.08 9.04
N TRP A 508 -15.11 0.52 10.07
CA TRP A 508 -14.37 1.28 11.09
C TRP A 508 -13.79 0.43 12.22
N ASN A 509 -14.15 -0.84 12.25
CA ASN A 509 -13.86 -1.73 13.38
C ASN A 509 -12.37 -2.05 13.49
N PRO A 510 -11.84 -2.33 14.70
CA PRO A 510 -10.42 -2.64 14.90
C PRO A 510 -9.91 -3.82 14.06
N TYR A 511 -10.74 -4.80 13.73
CA TYR A 511 -10.33 -5.91 12.87
C TYR A 511 -9.99 -5.47 11.43
N ASP A 512 -10.54 -4.33 10.96
CA ASP A 512 -10.19 -3.71 9.68
C ASP A 512 -9.11 -2.63 9.83
N THR A 513 -9.01 -1.99 11.02
CA THR A 513 -8.26 -0.74 11.18
C THR A 513 -7.03 -0.83 12.07
N HIS A 514 -6.83 -1.93 12.82
CA HIS A 514 -5.61 -2.17 13.59
C HIS A 514 -4.64 -3.01 12.76
N ILE A 515 -3.59 -2.36 12.27
CA ILE A 515 -2.63 -2.90 11.31
C ILE A 515 -1.22 -3.01 11.91
N PRO A 516 -0.35 -3.91 11.41
CA PRO A 516 1.05 -3.93 11.79
C PRO A 516 1.80 -2.70 11.29
N LEU A 517 2.85 -2.29 12.00
CA LEU A 517 3.87 -1.35 11.51
C LEU A 517 5.23 -1.71 12.13
N LEU A 518 6.12 -2.22 11.30
CA LEU A 518 7.45 -2.66 11.65
C LEU A 518 8.50 -1.86 10.88
N TRP A 519 9.52 -1.37 11.57
CA TRP A 519 10.67 -0.67 10.98
C TRP A 519 11.93 -1.50 11.16
N TYR A 520 12.80 -1.55 10.15
CA TYR A 520 14.01 -2.36 10.22
C TYR A 520 15.14 -1.79 9.36
N GLY A 521 16.38 -1.98 9.78
CA GLY A 521 17.59 -1.77 9.00
C GLY A 521 18.29 -0.45 9.31
N TRP A 522 18.57 0.37 8.30
CA TRP A 522 19.38 1.58 8.44
C TRP A 522 18.84 2.53 9.52
N ASN A 523 19.68 2.82 10.50
CA ASN A 523 19.41 3.73 11.63
C ASN A 523 18.19 3.37 12.49
N ILE A 524 17.73 2.11 12.43
CA ILE A 524 16.64 1.61 13.27
C ILE A 524 17.24 0.76 14.39
N LYS A 525 16.89 1.06 15.64
CA LYS A 525 17.23 0.26 16.82
C LYS A 525 16.07 -0.66 17.18
N PRO A 526 16.33 -1.87 17.66
CA PRO A 526 15.27 -2.72 18.18
C PRO A 526 14.49 -2.06 19.31
N GLY A 527 13.16 -2.16 19.24
CA GLY A 527 12.27 -1.57 20.25
C GLY A 527 10.81 -1.79 19.97
N LYS A 528 9.96 -1.34 20.90
CA LYS A 528 8.49 -1.42 20.81
C LYS A 528 7.85 -0.14 21.28
N LEU A 529 6.75 0.23 20.62
CA LEU A 529 5.93 1.39 20.96
C LEU A 529 4.47 0.95 21.13
N ASN A 530 3.89 1.18 22.32
CA ASN A 530 2.53 0.79 22.64
C ASN A 530 1.50 1.93 22.54
N ARG A 531 1.94 3.21 22.49
CA ARG A 531 0.98 4.30 22.25
C ARG A 531 0.37 4.19 20.86
N GLU A 532 -0.83 4.72 20.71
CA GLU A 532 -1.50 4.79 19.41
C GLU A 532 -0.69 5.68 18.44
N VAL A 533 -0.48 5.17 17.24
CA VAL A 533 0.04 5.88 16.07
C VAL A 533 -0.88 5.60 14.89
N TYR A 534 -0.79 6.41 13.86
CA TYR A 534 -1.69 6.29 12.71
C TYR A 534 -0.94 5.92 11.44
N MET A 535 -1.66 5.30 10.51
CA MET A 535 -1.15 5.02 9.16
C MET A 535 -0.59 6.27 8.49
N THR A 536 -1.19 7.43 8.72
CA THR A 536 -0.74 8.74 8.25
C THR A 536 0.65 9.15 8.75
N ASP A 537 1.12 8.55 9.85
CA ASP A 537 2.40 8.90 10.48
C ASP A 537 3.60 8.26 9.78
N ILE A 538 3.37 7.26 8.89
CA ILE A 538 4.42 6.52 8.19
C ILE A 538 5.23 7.46 7.28
N SER A 539 4.55 8.20 6.42
CA SER A 539 5.18 9.08 5.42
C SER A 539 5.98 10.24 6.05
N PRO A 540 5.46 11.01 7.04
CA PRO A 540 6.26 12.03 7.72
C PRO A 540 7.43 11.46 8.53
N THR A 541 7.32 10.24 9.08
CA THR A 541 8.43 9.54 9.74
C THR A 541 9.54 9.20 8.74
N LEU A 542 9.18 8.69 7.56
CA LEU A 542 10.14 8.48 6.47
C LEU A 542 10.80 9.79 6.03
N ALA A 543 10.03 10.87 5.89
CA ALA A 543 10.57 12.17 5.52
C ALA A 543 11.61 12.67 6.53
N ALA A 544 11.34 12.50 7.82
CA ALA A 544 12.27 12.86 8.90
C ALA A 544 13.54 11.98 8.86
N LEU A 545 13.40 10.66 8.73
CA LEU A 545 14.54 9.72 8.61
C LEU A 545 15.42 10.04 7.39
N LEU A 546 14.80 10.44 6.29
CA LEU A 546 15.49 10.77 5.04
C LEU A 546 15.94 12.23 4.97
N HIS A 547 15.58 13.08 5.93
CA HIS A 547 15.83 14.52 5.92
C HIS A 547 15.36 15.18 4.61
N ILE A 548 14.10 14.91 4.24
CA ILE A 548 13.43 15.50 3.07
C ILE A 548 12.12 16.14 3.51
N GLN A 549 11.50 16.90 2.61
CA GLN A 549 10.16 17.44 2.84
C GLN A 549 9.14 16.30 2.91
N MET A 550 8.16 16.41 3.81
CA MET A 550 7.01 15.52 3.81
C MET A 550 6.07 15.83 2.64
N PRO A 551 5.26 14.87 2.18
CA PRO A 551 4.29 15.10 1.12
C PRO A 551 3.38 16.29 1.39
N ASN A 552 3.00 17.00 0.32
CA ASN A 552 2.29 18.27 0.40
C ASN A 552 0.87 18.18 0.98
N GLY A 553 0.28 16.99 1.03
CA GLY A 553 -1.03 16.73 1.65
C GLY A 553 -0.93 16.03 3.01
N SER A 554 0.28 15.82 3.55
CA SER A 554 0.48 15.07 4.80
C SER A 554 -0.11 15.80 6.00
N ILE A 555 -0.86 15.04 6.82
CA ILE A 555 -1.41 15.50 8.11
C ILE A 555 -0.93 14.65 9.29
N GLY A 556 -0.14 13.61 9.01
CA GLY A 556 0.42 12.73 10.04
C GLY A 556 1.57 13.38 10.83
N HIS A 557 1.99 12.69 11.86
CA HIS A 557 3.06 13.13 12.77
C HIS A 557 4.26 12.18 12.69
N VAL A 558 5.45 12.71 12.97
CA VAL A 558 6.65 11.89 13.06
C VAL A 558 6.57 10.98 14.29
N ILE A 559 6.83 9.69 14.11
CA ILE A 559 6.99 8.74 15.21
C ILE A 559 8.43 8.87 15.71
N GLU A 560 8.68 9.80 16.62
CA GLU A 560 10.03 10.14 17.08
C GLU A 560 10.78 8.96 17.69
N GLU A 561 10.06 8.01 18.28
CA GLU A 561 10.64 6.84 18.94
C GLU A 561 11.36 5.92 17.95
N VAL A 562 10.96 5.89 16.69
CA VAL A 562 11.63 5.13 15.62
C VAL A 562 13.04 5.68 15.33
N MET A 563 13.29 6.98 15.68
CA MET A 563 14.53 7.67 15.39
C MET A 563 15.53 7.67 16.57
N LYS A 564 15.12 7.17 17.73
CA LYS A 564 15.93 7.12 18.97
C LYS A 564 16.69 5.80 19.10
#